data_e71223dcbb5184a03f7e0cce0e425a4d
#
_entry.id   e71223dcbb5184a03f7e0cce0e425a4d
#
_cell.length_a   1.000
_cell.length_b   1.000
_cell.length_c   1.000
_cell.angle_alpha   90.00
_cell.angle_beta   90.00
_cell.angle_gamma   90.00
#
_symmetry.space_group_name_H-M   'P 1'
#
loop_
_entity.id
_entity.type
_entity.pdbx_description
1 polymer ?
#
loop_
_entity_poly.entity_id
_entity_poly.type
_entity_poly.pdbx_seq_one_letter_code
_entity_poly.pdbx_strand_id
1 'polypeptide(L)'
;MERSHSELDAVIVSDQLASGFQDSPVLPRIWAGPARALYVGPGLDLSPHLNVATTIAVSLRQPFELRTWAKPGGWSPWRSEVISVIPSETLHHLKGLGPMAFLYLDPLTDRRHPLSRADLLRGLERLRLAGLRIGLDEAFAAFGLRPHCPRDARIARVVREVERRPDAFGRLQDAAALACLSPSRFRARFDAEVGLPFRRYRLWRRMAAVMRTIAAGGSLTEAAHAAGFSSSAHLSSTFKRMFGLTASDLLALGVAIDLSEDNVLSECTHDSQPQVDTARGA
;
A
#
# COMPACT_ATOMS: atom_id res chain seq x y z
N MET A 1 -11.19 -15.25 26.74
CA MET A 1 -11.54 -14.07 25.89
C MET A 1 -11.54 -14.53 24.43
N GLU A 2 -12.40 -15.54 24.12
CA GLU A 2 -12.38 -16.37 22.89
C GLU A 2 -13.70 -16.34 22.09
N ARG A 3 -14.52 -15.30 22.23
CA ARG A 3 -15.84 -15.23 21.55
C ARG A 3 -15.93 -14.29 20.36
N SER A 4 -14.82 -13.72 19.89
CA SER A 4 -14.87 -12.65 18.88
C SER A 4 -14.73 -13.13 17.41
N HIS A 5 -14.37 -14.39 17.16
CA HIS A 5 -14.15 -14.90 15.80
C HIS A 5 -15.41 -15.54 15.19
N SER A 6 -16.29 -16.12 16.02
CA SER A 6 -17.48 -16.85 15.57
C SER A 6 -18.59 -15.98 14.96
N GLU A 7 -18.64 -14.69 15.28
CA GLU A 7 -19.65 -13.77 14.74
C GLU A 7 -19.30 -13.16 13.36
N LEU A 8 -18.02 -13.20 12.95
CA LEU A 8 -17.63 -12.85 11.59
C LEU A 8 -18.13 -13.87 10.56
N ASP A 9 -18.16 -15.14 10.95
CA ASP A 9 -18.59 -16.22 10.06
C ASP A 9 -20.10 -16.22 9.80
N ALA A 10 -20.91 -15.69 10.73
CA ALA A 10 -22.37 -15.68 10.63
C ALA A 10 -22.96 -14.59 9.71
N VAL A 11 -22.22 -13.50 9.45
CA VAL A 11 -22.67 -12.38 8.58
C VAL A 11 -22.36 -12.65 7.09
N ILE A 12 -21.58 -13.69 6.79
CA ILE A 12 -21.01 -13.94 5.46
C ILE A 12 -21.92 -14.78 4.56
N VAL A 13 -22.97 -15.39 5.09
CA VAL A 13 -23.84 -16.30 4.34
C VAL A 13 -25.16 -15.63 3.99
N SER A 14 -25.14 -14.61 3.14
CA SER A 14 -26.30 -14.29 2.30
C SER A 14 -25.91 -14.39 0.84
N ASP A 15 -26.36 -15.44 0.23
CA ASP A 15 -26.11 -15.93 -1.13
C ASP A 15 -26.57 -14.98 -2.26
N GLN A 16 -27.00 -13.78 -1.92
CA GLN A 16 -27.57 -12.80 -2.89
C GLN A 16 -26.57 -11.78 -3.45
N LEU A 17 -25.31 -11.74 -2.97
CA LEU A 17 -24.31 -10.79 -3.45
C LEU A 17 -23.40 -11.35 -4.55
N ALA A 18 -23.63 -12.58 -5.00
CA ALA A 18 -22.78 -13.29 -5.96
C ALA A 18 -22.94 -12.87 -7.43
N SER A 19 -23.88 -11.97 -7.77
CA SER A 19 -24.25 -11.68 -9.17
C SER A 19 -23.32 -10.71 -9.93
N GLY A 20 -22.33 -10.10 -9.28
CA GLY A 20 -21.45 -9.11 -9.89
C GLY A 20 -20.21 -9.66 -10.63
N PHE A 21 -19.85 -10.89 -10.37
CA PHE A 21 -18.75 -11.61 -11.04
C PHE A 21 -19.33 -12.77 -11.85
N GLN A 22 -19.84 -12.49 -13.04
CA GLN A 22 -20.10 -13.55 -14.03
C GLN A 22 -18.78 -14.20 -14.41
N ASP A 23 -18.81 -15.48 -14.88
CA ASP A 23 -17.67 -16.37 -15.16
C ASP A 23 -16.64 -15.89 -16.21
N SER A 24 -16.52 -14.62 -16.46
CA SER A 24 -15.45 -14.04 -17.26
C SER A 24 -14.12 -14.09 -16.48
N PRO A 25 -13.01 -14.46 -17.13
CA PRO A 25 -11.70 -14.43 -16.47
C PRO A 25 -11.43 -13.01 -15.96
N VAL A 26 -11.26 -12.90 -14.65
CA VAL A 26 -10.94 -11.63 -13.98
C VAL A 26 -9.52 -11.23 -14.39
N LEU A 27 -9.39 -10.37 -15.41
CA LEU A 27 -8.09 -9.82 -15.77
C LEU A 27 -7.57 -8.96 -14.60
N PRO A 28 -6.35 -9.22 -14.11
CA PRO A 28 -5.81 -8.48 -13.01
C PRO A 28 -5.58 -7.01 -13.38
N ARG A 29 -5.83 -6.14 -12.44
CA ARG A 29 -5.62 -4.70 -12.58
C ARG A 29 -4.88 -4.14 -11.37
N ILE A 30 -3.95 -3.25 -11.62
CA ILE A 30 -3.25 -2.48 -10.60
C ILE A 30 -3.51 -1.01 -10.83
N TRP A 31 -3.95 -0.31 -9.80
CA TRP A 31 -3.92 1.15 -9.75
C TRP A 31 -2.74 1.55 -8.87
N ALA A 32 -1.83 2.31 -9.45
CA ALA A 32 -0.63 2.78 -8.76
C ALA A 32 -0.66 4.30 -8.64
N GLY A 33 -0.87 4.79 -7.43
CA GLY A 33 -0.69 6.17 -7.06
C GLY A 33 0.74 6.45 -6.58
N PRO A 34 1.06 7.71 -6.24
CA PRO A 34 2.37 8.09 -5.74
C PRO A 34 2.79 7.36 -4.47
N ALA A 35 1.84 7.03 -3.61
CA ALA A 35 2.09 6.41 -2.31
C ALA A 35 1.16 5.25 -1.98
N ARG A 36 0.14 5.02 -2.76
CA ARG A 36 -0.88 3.99 -2.61
C ARG A 36 -0.86 3.05 -3.80
N ALA A 37 -1.26 1.80 -3.60
CA ALA A 37 -1.52 0.89 -4.70
C ALA A 37 -2.70 -0.01 -4.37
N LEU A 38 -3.46 -0.36 -5.39
CA LEU A 38 -4.57 -1.30 -5.33
C LEU A 38 -4.35 -2.37 -6.40
N TYR A 39 -4.33 -3.63 -6.00
CA TYR A 39 -4.46 -4.77 -6.90
C TYR A 39 -5.86 -5.33 -6.78
N VAL A 40 -6.50 -5.64 -7.89
CA VAL A 40 -7.73 -6.43 -7.95
C VAL A 40 -7.57 -7.46 -9.05
N GLY A 41 -7.75 -8.74 -8.75
CA GLY A 41 -7.51 -9.78 -9.72
C GLY A 41 -7.71 -11.19 -9.16
N PRO A 42 -7.24 -12.22 -9.88
CA PRO A 42 -7.26 -13.60 -9.41
C PRO A 42 -6.48 -13.73 -8.10
N GLY A 43 -6.79 -14.74 -7.31
CA GLY A 43 -6.03 -15.10 -6.13
C GLY A 43 -4.59 -15.46 -6.49
N LEU A 44 -3.67 -15.11 -5.62
CA LEU A 44 -2.24 -15.32 -5.80
C LEU A 44 -1.71 -16.25 -4.70
N ASP A 45 -0.87 -17.20 -5.05
CA ASP A 45 -0.05 -17.95 -4.09
C ASP A 45 1.27 -17.20 -3.89
N LEU A 46 1.28 -16.36 -2.86
CA LEU A 46 2.42 -15.48 -2.57
C LEU A 46 3.39 -16.17 -1.63
N SER A 47 4.63 -16.41 -2.08
CA SER A 47 5.70 -16.92 -1.21
C SER A 47 5.85 -16.08 0.07
N PRO A 48 6.46 -16.62 1.14
CA PRO A 48 6.75 -15.84 2.34
C PRO A 48 7.48 -14.53 2.02
N HIS A 49 6.91 -13.39 2.45
CA HIS A 49 7.42 -12.06 2.12
C HIS A 49 7.11 -11.02 3.21
N LEU A 50 7.71 -9.83 3.05
CA LEU A 50 7.60 -8.70 3.96
C LEU A 50 7.16 -7.46 3.19
N ASN A 51 5.93 -7.04 3.31
CA ASN A 51 5.50 -5.76 2.74
C ASN A 51 6.17 -4.59 3.47
N VAL A 52 6.62 -3.60 2.71
CA VAL A 52 7.09 -2.32 3.27
C VAL A 52 5.93 -1.50 3.79
N ALA A 53 4.83 -1.47 3.05
CA ALA A 53 3.60 -0.77 3.44
C ALA A 53 2.65 -1.73 4.19
N THR A 54 1.85 -1.20 5.09
CA THR A 54 0.70 -1.94 5.64
C THR A 54 -0.23 -2.32 4.49
N THR A 55 -0.74 -3.54 4.50
CA THR A 55 -1.57 -4.07 3.42
C THR A 55 -2.90 -4.56 3.97
N ILE A 56 -4.01 -4.18 3.32
CA ILE A 56 -5.31 -4.81 3.56
C ILE A 56 -5.50 -5.85 2.47
N ALA A 57 -5.54 -7.11 2.86
CA ALA A 57 -5.89 -8.22 1.97
C ALA A 57 -7.38 -8.51 2.10
N VAL A 58 -8.07 -8.57 0.96
CA VAL A 58 -9.53 -8.73 0.91
C VAL A 58 -9.89 -9.85 -0.06
N SER A 59 -10.68 -10.79 0.39
CA SER A 59 -11.32 -11.80 -0.46
C SER A 59 -12.56 -11.22 -1.12
N LEU A 60 -12.68 -11.33 -2.42
CA LEU A 60 -13.87 -10.88 -3.14
C LEU A 60 -14.96 -11.97 -3.21
N ARG A 61 -14.60 -13.23 -3.05
CA ARG A 61 -15.54 -14.37 -3.03
C ARG A 61 -15.20 -15.40 -1.96
N GLN A 62 -14.16 -16.19 -2.17
CA GLN A 62 -13.77 -17.29 -1.30
C GLN A 62 -12.70 -16.83 -0.30
N PRO A 63 -12.73 -17.24 0.95
CA PRO A 63 -11.69 -16.93 1.93
C PRO A 63 -10.30 -17.27 1.39
N PHE A 64 -9.29 -16.55 1.85
CA PHE A 64 -7.88 -16.85 1.59
C PHE A 64 -7.22 -17.42 2.85
N GLU A 65 -6.12 -18.13 2.65
CA GLU A 65 -5.30 -18.63 3.75
C GLU A 65 -4.16 -17.67 4.07
N LEU A 66 -3.98 -17.38 5.35
CA LEU A 66 -2.92 -16.50 5.85
C LEU A 66 -2.24 -17.14 7.06
N ARG A 67 -0.91 -17.05 7.10
CA ARG A 67 -0.10 -17.27 8.29
C ARG A 67 0.97 -16.21 8.43
N THR A 68 1.35 -15.89 9.66
CA THR A 68 2.34 -14.89 9.99
C THR A 68 3.47 -15.49 10.82
N TRP A 69 4.64 -14.90 10.72
CA TRP A 69 5.79 -15.28 11.53
C TRP A 69 5.89 -14.41 12.78
N ALA A 70 5.96 -15.03 13.95
CA ALA A 70 6.20 -14.35 15.22
C ALA A 70 7.49 -14.88 15.87
N LYS A 71 8.36 -13.97 16.28
CA LYS A 71 9.54 -14.32 17.07
C LYS A 71 9.16 -14.46 18.55
N PRO A 72 9.63 -15.48 19.29
CA PRO A 72 10.51 -16.60 18.90
C PRO A 72 9.76 -17.82 18.35
N GLY A 73 8.43 -17.79 18.24
CA GLY A 73 7.57 -18.98 18.06
C GLY A 73 7.48 -19.55 16.65
N GLY A 74 7.99 -18.90 15.61
CA GLY A 74 7.89 -19.40 14.23
C GLY A 74 6.59 -19.03 13.51
N TRP A 75 6.17 -19.88 12.54
CA TRP A 75 4.92 -19.67 11.80
C TRP A 75 3.70 -19.95 12.66
N SER A 76 2.72 -19.05 12.61
CA SER A 76 1.38 -19.34 13.11
C SER A 76 0.73 -20.48 12.32
N PRO A 77 -0.29 -21.17 12.86
CA PRO A 77 -1.16 -21.99 12.05
C PRO A 77 -1.77 -21.18 10.90
N TRP A 78 -2.13 -21.86 9.81
CA TRP A 78 -2.93 -21.26 8.75
C TRP A 78 -4.29 -20.83 9.28
N ARG A 79 -4.74 -19.65 8.87
CA ARG A 79 -6.07 -19.11 9.20
C ARG A 79 -6.80 -18.78 7.91
N SER A 80 -8.06 -19.13 7.86
CA SER A 80 -8.98 -18.76 6.79
C SER A 80 -9.54 -17.37 7.07
N GLU A 81 -9.34 -16.43 6.17
CA GLU A 81 -9.67 -15.02 6.36
C GLU A 81 -10.45 -14.49 5.15
N VAL A 82 -11.37 -13.57 5.37
CA VAL A 82 -12.03 -12.82 4.29
C VAL A 82 -11.48 -11.42 4.15
N ILE A 83 -10.92 -10.90 5.23
CA ILE A 83 -10.22 -9.61 5.28
C ILE A 83 -9.17 -9.65 6.38
N SER A 84 -7.99 -9.13 6.09
CA SER A 84 -6.91 -9.04 7.07
C SER A 84 -6.09 -7.79 6.85
N VAL A 85 -5.76 -7.09 7.95
CA VAL A 85 -4.77 -6.01 7.95
C VAL A 85 -3.42 -6.59 8.33
N ILE A 86 -2.49 -6.57 7.39
CA ILE A 86 -1.13 -7.07 7.56
C ILE A 86 -0.21 -5.87 7.79
N PRO A 87 0.29 -5.66 9.01
CA PRO A 87 1.19 -4.53 9.28
C PRO A 87 2.46 -4.60 8.43
N SER A 88 3.02 -3.42 8.13
CA SER A 88 4.34 -3.34 7.50
C SER A 88 5.37 -4.17 8.27
N GLU A 89 6.37 -4.72 7.55
CA GLU A 89 7.46 -5.53 8.12
C GLU A 89 7.00 -6.83 8.82
N THR A 90 5.77 -7.27 8.62
CA THR A 90 5.27 -8.57 9.09
C THR A 90 5.59 -9.64 8.06
N LEU A 91 6.44 -10.62 8.41
CA LEU A 91 6.69 -11.78 7.55
C LEU A 91 5.43 -12.64 7.52
N HIS A 92 4.86 -12.80 6.34
CA HIS A 92 3.63 -13.55 6.15
C HIS A 92 3.66 -14.40 4.89
N HIS A 93 2.77 -15.36 4.84
CA HIS A 93 2.53 -16.24 3.69
C HIS A 93 1.03 -16.29 3.45
N LEU A 94 0.62 -15.97 2.23
CA LEU A 94 -0.78 -15.84 1.83
C LEU A 94 -1.06 -16.71 0.60
N LYS A 95 -2.18 -17.42 0.63
CA LYS A 95 -2.69 -18.20 -0.52
C LYS A 95 -4.10 -17.74 -0.84
N GLY A 96 -4.26 -17.10 -1.98
CA GLY A 96 -5.57 -16.71 -2.52
C GLY A 96 -6.22 -17.84 -3.29
N LEU A 97 -7.39 -18.28 -2.83
CA LEU A 97 -8.15 -19.36 -3.45
C LEU A 97 -9.13 -18.88 -4.52
N GLY A 98 -9.45 -17.58 -4.52
CA GLY A 98 -10.37 -16.94 -5.45
C GLY A 98 -10.00 -15.48 -5.67
N PRO A 99 -10.82 -14.69 -6.38
CA PRO A 99 -10.52 -13.27 -6.65
C PRO A 99 -10.26 -12.48 -5.37
N MET A 100 -9.23 -11.64 -5.40
CA MET A 100 -8.76 -10.86 -4.26
C MET A 100 -8.50 -9.40 -4.62
N ALA A 101 -8.49 -8.57 -3.58
CA ALA A 101 -7.95 -7.22 -3.63
C ALA A 101 -6.86 -7.05 -2.57
N PHE A 102 -5.80 -6.29 -2.92
CA PHE A 102 -4.75 -5.87 -2.00
C PHE A 102 -4.64 -4.35 -2.05
N LEU A 103 -4.90 -3.70 -0.91
CA LEU A 103 -4.68 -2.27 -0.74
C LEU A 103 -3.36 -2.08 0.00
N TYR A 104 -2.40 -1.46 -0.66
CA TYR A 104 -1.11 -1.08 -0.06
C TYR A 104 -1.20 0.36 0.42
N LEU A 105 -1.18 0.52 1.75
CA LEU A 105 -1.45 1.80 2.40
C LEU A 105 -0.23 2.73 2.31
N ASP A 106 -0.50 4.02 2.18
CA ASP A 106 0.57 5.01 2.30
C ASP A 106 1.09 5.05 3.74
N PRO A 107 2.39 4.90 3.96
CA PRO A 107 2.98 5.02 5.29
C PRO A 107 2.71 6.37 5.98
N LEU A 108 2.49 7.44 5.20
CA LEU A 108 2.20 8.77 5.73
C LEU A 108 0.76 8.92 6.21
N THR A 109 -0.21 8.29 5.52
CA THR A 109 -1.62 8.60 5.71
C THR A 109 -2.30 7.73 6.74
N ASP A 110 -1.94 6.45 6.79
CA ASP A 110 -2.85 5.45 7.35
C ASP A 110 -2.44 4.97 8.74
N ARG A 111 -1.34 5.53 9.29
CA ARG A 111 -0.78 5.09 10.57
C ARG A 111 -1.50 5.62 11.80
N ARG A 112 -2.21 6.74 11.69
CA ARG A 112 -2.72 7.46 12.87
C ARG A 112 -4.05 6.95 13.41
N HIS A 113 -4.80 6.22 12.59
CA HIS A 113 -6.10 5.68 12.99
C HIS A 113 -6.12 4.18 12.68
N PRO A 114 -6.05 3.32 13.70
CA PRO A 114 -6.29 1.90 13.48
C PRO A 114 -7.70 1.75 12.88
N LEU A 115 -7.79 1.02 11.78
CA LEU A 115 -9.07 0.73 11.13
C LEU A 115 -9.99 0.03 12.12
N SER A 116 -11.17 0.57 12.32
CA SER A 116 -12.18 -0.07 13.13
C SER A 116 -12.78 -1.28 12.38
N ARG A 117 -13.39 -2.21 13.12
CA ARG A 117 -14.12 -3.32 12.51
C ARG A 117 -15.19 -2.84 11.54
N ALA A 118 -15.87 -1.74 11.86
CA ALA A 118 -16.88 -1.15 10.99
C ALA A 118 -16.28 -0.63 9.67
N ASP A 119 -15.09 -0.02 9.71
CA ASP A 119 -14.39 0.43 8.50
C ASP A 119 -14.02 -0.76 7.61
N LEU A 120 -13.50 -1.84 8.21
CA LEU A 120 -13.13 -3.05 7.48
C LEU A 120 -14.34 -3.70 6.81
N LEU A 121 -15.47 -3.80 7.50
CA LEU A 121 -16.70 -4.38 6.94
C LEU A 121 -17.28 -3.53 5.81
N ARG A 122 -17.33 -2.19 5.97
CA ARG A 122 -17.77 -1.28 4.89
C ARG A 122 -16.89 -1.40 3.66
N GLY A 123 -15.57 -1.41 3.85
CA GLY A 123 -14.61 -1.54 2.76
C GLY A 123 -14.75 -2.88 2.04
N LEU A 124 -14.90 -3.97 2.77
CA LEU A 124 -15.14 -5.31 2.24
C LEU A 124 -16.41 -5.35 1.38
N GLU A 125 -17.52 -4.85 1.90
CA GLU A 125 -18.81 -4.81 1.19
C GLU A 125 -18.68 -3.98 -0.10
N ARG A 126 -18.09 -2.78 -0.01
CA ARG A 126 -17.93 -1.90 -1.18
C ARG A 126 -17.04 -2.53 -2.26
N LEU A 127 -15.94 -3.18 -1.89
CA LEU A 127 -15.07 -3.89 -2.82
C LEU A 127 -15.78 -5.06 -3.50
N ARG A 128 -16.59 -5.82 -2.77
CA ARG A 128 -17.37 -6.92 -3.32
C ARG A 128 -18.44 -6.46 -4.29
N LEU A 129 -19.12 -5.37 -3.99
CA LEU A 129 -20.15 -4.77 -4.86
C LEU A 129 -19.56 -4.17 -6.14
N ALA A 130 -18.44 -3.46 -6.03
CA ALA A 130 -17.82 -2.80 -7.16
C ALA A 130 -16.96 -3.74 -8.03
N GLY A 131 -16.37 -4.76 -7.42
CA GLY A 131 -15.50 -5.72 -8.11
C GLY A 131 -14.34 -5.02 -8.83
N LEU A 132 -14.12 -5.36 -10.10
CA LEU A 132 -13.05 -4.78 -10.94
C LEU A 132 -13.31 -3.34 -11.37
N ARG A 133 -14.45 -2.77 -11.08
CA ARG A 133 -14.81 -1.39 -11.48
C ARG A 133 -14.39 -0.36 -10.45
N ILE A 134 -13.94 -0.79 -9.28
CA ILE A 134 -13.52 0.14 -8.22
C ILE A 134 -12.20 0.81 -8.61
N GLY A 135 -12.14 2.14 -8.47
CA GLY A 135 -10.90 2.91 -8.60
C GLY A 135 -10.12 3.00 -7.29
N LEU A 136 -8.89 3.53 -7.37
CA LEU A 136 -7.99 3.65 -6.22
C LEU A 136 -8.64 4.44 -5.08
N ASP A 137 -9.08 5.67 -5.35
CA ASP A 137 -9.64 6.56 -4.32
C ASP A 137 -10.90 6.04 -3.70
N GLU A 138 -11.80 5.50 -4.51
CA GLU A 138 -13.03 4.89 -4.03
C GLU A 138 -12.73 3.70 -3.10
N ALA A 139 -11.77 2.85 -3.46
CA ALA A 139 -11.37 1.73 -2.64
C ALA A 139 -10.84 2.19 -1.27
N PHE A 140 -9.95 3.18 -1.26
CA PHE A 140 -9.39 3.71 -0.01
C PHE A 140 -10.43 4.46 0.83
N ALA A 141 -11.27 5.27 0.21
CA ALA A 141 -12.37 5.97 0.88
C ALA A 141 -13.38 5.01 1.53
N ALA A 142 -13.62 3.85 0.92
CA ALA A 142 -14.50 2.83 1.48
C ALA A 142 -14.03 2.31 2.86
N PHE A 143 -12.71 2.32 3.10
CA PHE A 143 -12.11 2.00 4.41
C PHE A 143 -11.95 3.25 5.31
N GLY A 144 -12.41 4.43 4.88
CA GLY A 144 -12.22 5.67 5.64
C GLY A 144 -10.78 6.21 5.60
N LEU A 145 -9.96 5.71 4.69
CA LEU A 145 -8.56 6.11 4.54
C LEU A 145 -8.45 7.41 3.75
N ARG A 146 -7.79 8.41 4.34
CA ARG A 146 -7.58 9.73 3.72
C ARG A 146 -6.10 10.10 3.74
N PRO A 147 -5.60 10.82 2.73
CA PRO A 147 -4.23 11.32 2.73
C PRO A 147 -3.93 12.18 3.96
N HIS A 148 -2.71 12.06 4.46
CA HIS A 148 -2.19 12.88 5.56
C HIS A 148 -0.84 13.47 5.19
N CYS A 149 -0.57 14.69 5.66
CA CYS A 149 0.68 15.39 5.41
C CYS A 149 1.60 15.38 6.64
N PRO A 150 2.93 15.28 6.47
CA PRO A 150 3.86 15.46 7.57
C PRO A 150 3.67 16.85 8.19
N ARG A 151 3.61 16.90 9.54
CA ARG A 151 3.51 18.18 10.28
C ARG A 151 4.83 18.94 10.31
N ASP A 152 5.96 18.23 10.29
CA ASP A 152 7.29 18.84 10.25
C ASP A 152 7.65 19.21 8.80
N ALA A 153 7.67 20.51 8.50
CA ALA A 153 7.98 21.04 7.16
C ALA A 153 9.34 20.58 6.61
N ARG A 154 10.30 20.27 7.48
CA ARG A 154 11.62 19.75 7.08
C ARG A 154 11.51 18.33 6.58
N ILE A 155 10.70 17.49 7.23
CA ILE A 155 10.40 16.12 6.79
C ILE A 155 9.56 16.17 5.51
N ALA A 156 8.54 17.02 5.44
CA ALA A 156 7.74 17.21 4.24
C ALA A 156 8.59 17.59 3.01
N ARG A 157 9.64 18.40 3.19
CA ARG A 157 10.60 18.75 2.13
C ARG A 157 11.33 17.52 1.61
N VAL A 158 11.83 16.66 2.50
CA VAL A 158 12.53 15.42 2.12
C VAL A 158 11.57 14.44 1.43
N VAL A 159 10.36 14.32 1.94
CA VAL A 159 9.30 13.48 1.35
C VAL A 159 9.03 13.93 -0.10
N ARG A 160 8.77 15.21 -0.34
CA ARG A 160 8.57 15.76 -1.70
C ARG A 160 9.75 15.47 -2.63
N GLU A 161 10.98 15.58 -2.13
CA GLU A 161 12.14 15.30 -2.98
C GLU A 161 12.25 13.81 -3.34
N VAL A 162 11.96 12.88 -2.41
CA VAL A 162 11.91 11.45 -2.69
C VAL A 162 10.75 11.12 -3.66
N GLU A 163 9.65 11.85 -3.61
CA GLU A 163 8.54 11.69 -4.57
C GLU A 163 8.91 12.08 -5.98
N ARG A 164 9.58 13.24 -6.12
CA ARG A 164 10.05 13.72 -7.42
C ARG A 164 11.17 12.85 -8.00
N ARG A 165 12.09 12.40 -7.15
CA ARG A 165 13.26 11.60 -7.52
C ARG A 165 13.44 10.44 -6.52
N PRO A 166 12.83 9.28 -6.76
CA PRO A 166 12.91 8.12 -5.86
C PRO A 166 14.32 7.58 -5.65
N ASP A 167 15.24 7.86 -6.57
CA ASP A 167 16.67 7.56 -6.50
C ASP A 167 17.48 8.60 -5.71
N ALA A 168 16.90 9.78 -5.41
CA ALA A 168 17.55 10.79 -4.58
C ALA A 168 18.05 10.19 -3.25
N PHE A 169 19.09 10.82 -2.71
CA PHE A 169 19.66 10.45 -1.42
C PHE A 169 20.26 9.03 -1.36
N GLY A 170 21.42 8.84 -1.96
CA GLY A 170 22.23 7.61 -1.82
C GLY A 170 22.48 7.25 -0.35
N ARG A 171 22.64 8.26 0.50
CA ARG A 171 22.93 8.15 1.93
C ARG A 171 21.90 8.90 2.78
N LEU A 172 21.70 8.42 4.01
CA LEU A 172 20.81 9.07 4.99
C LEU A 172 21.28 10.49 5.33
N GLN A 173 22.60 10.73 5.31
CA GLN A 173 23.23 12.02 5.60
C GLN A 173 22.75 13.10 4.62
N ASP A 174 22.57 12.76 3.36
CA ASP A 174 22.14 13.71 2.32
C ASP A 174 20.70 14.19 2.58
N ALA A 175 19.82 13.29 2.97
CA ALA A 175 18.45 13.60 3.37
C ALA A 175 18.40 14.41 4.68
N ALA A 176 19.25 14.07 5.64
CA ALA A 176 19.37 14.80 6.89
C ALA A 176 19.87 16.23 6.66
N ALA A 177 20.84 16.43 5.74
CA ALA A 177 21.32 17.75 5.35
C ALA A 177 20.21 18.60 4.73
N LEU A 178 19.39 18.03 3.80
CA LEU A 178 18.23 18.73 3.22
C LEU A 178 17.22 19.14 4.30
N ALA A 179 17.04 18.32 5.34
CA ALA A 179 16.18 18.62 6.48
C ALA A 179 16.81 19.58 7.51
N CYS A 180 18.08 19.98 7.33
CA CYS A 180 18.86 20.76 8.31
C CYS A 180 18.88 20.08 9.70
N LEU A 181 19.03 18.75 9.73
CA LEU A 181 19.08 17.93 10.94
C LEU A 181 20.36 17.06 10.96
N SER A 182 20.81 16.71 12.18
CA SER A 182 21.79 15.64 12.29
C SER A 182 21.20 14.30 11.86
N PRO A 183 21.99 13.33 11.37
CA PRO A 183 21.48 12.03 10.91
C PRO A 183 20.65 11.29 11.96
N SER A 184 21.01 11.36 13.24
CA SER A 184 20.26 10.74 14.34
C SER A 184 18.90 11.41 14.56
N ARG A 185 18.88 12.75 14.61
CA ARG A 185 17.63 13.53 14.74
C ARG A 185 16.72 13.36 13.53
N PHE A 186 17.30 13.34 12.32
CA PHE A 186 16.55 13.08 11.10
C PHE A 186 15.87 11.72 11.16
N ARG A 187 16.62 10.64 11.50
CA ARG A 187 16.03 9.30 11.62
C ARG A 187 14.85 9.28 12.58
N ALA A 188 15.05 9.76 13.82
CA ALA A 188 13.99 9.76 14.83
C ALA A 188 12.77 10.57 14.39
N ARG A 189 12.98 11.73 13.76
CA ARG A 189 11.88 12.60 13.31
C ARG A 189 11.16 12.01 12.10
N PHE A 190 11.90 11.44 11.14
CA PHE A 190 11.33 10.81 9.97
C PHE A 190 10.48 9.60 10.37
N ASP A 191 10.99 8.74 11.23
CA ASP A 191 10.24 7.56 11.73
C ASP A 191 8.96 7.99 12.48
N ALA A 192 9.03 9.07 13.26
CA ALA A 192 7.85 9.61 13.98
C ALA A 192 6.80 10.20 13.05
N GLU A 193 7.21 10.90 11.98
CA GLU A 193 6.30 11.58 11.03
C GLU A 193 5.75 10.62 9.98
N VAL A 194 6.61 9.76 9.40
CA VAL A 194 6.29 8.88 8.27
C VAL A 194 5.84 7.48 8.73
N GLY A 195 6.37 7.03 9.85
CA GLY A 195 6.02 5.72 10.38
C GLY A 195 6.83 4.56 9.83
N LEU A 196 7.75 4.83 8.94
CA LEU A 196 8.71 3.86 8.40
C LEU A 196 10.13 4.42 8.45
N PRO A 197 11.15 3.56 8.62
CA PRO A 197 12.52 3.96 8.43
C PRO A 197 12.75 4.54 7.03
N PHE A 198 13.52 5.63 6.92
CA PHE A 198 13.79 6.35 5.67
C PHE A 198 14.19 5.43 4.51
N ARG A 199 15.04 4.42 4.78
CA ARG A 199 15.45 3.44 3.76
C ARG A 199 14.26 2.65 3.20
N ARG A 200 13.29 2.29 4.05
CA ARG A 200 12.10 1.54 3.65
C ARG A 200 11.13 2.41 2.86
N TYR A 201 10.92 3.64 3.31
CA TYR A 201 10.12 4.61 2.59
C TYR A 201 10.66 4.84 1.18
N ARG A 202 11.97 5.08 1.02
CA ARG A 202 12.61 5.18 -0.31
C ARG A 202 12.37 3.96 -1.17
N LEU A 203 12.50 2.77 -0.60
CA LEU A 203 12.26 1.53 -1.34
C LEU A 203 10.83 1.46 -1.86
N TRP A 204 9.86 1.84 -1.04
CA TRP A 204 8.45 1.92 -1.43
C TRP A 204 8.24 2.88 -2.62
N ARG A 205 8.81 4.08 -2.54
CA ARG A 205 8.72 5.08 -3.62
C ARG A 205 9.40 4.63 -4.92
N ARG A 206 10.49 3.88 -4.81
CA ARG A 206 11.16 3.27 -5.98
C ARG A 206 10.27 2.23 -6.65
N MET A 207 9.49 1.45 -5.89
CA MET A 207 8.52 0.51 -6.47
C MET A 207 7.40 1.25 -7.22
N ALA A 208 6.92 2.38 -6.71
CA ALA A 208 5.98 3.23 -7.44
C ALA A 208 6.59 3.75 -8.77
N ALA A 209 7.88 4.11 -8.79
CA ALA A 209 8.57 4.50 -10.01
C ALA A 209 8.69 3.34 -11.02
N VAL A 210 8.98 2.12 -10.54
CA VAL A 210 8.97 0.90 -11.37
C VAL A 210 7.61 0.72 -12.04
N MET A 211 6.53 0.81 -11.29
CA MET A 211 5.18 0.66 -11.84
C MET A 211 4.84 1.72 -12.89
N ARG A 212 5.26 2.98 -12.69
CA ARG A 212 5.08 4.04 -13.68
C ARG A 212 5.82 3.75 -15.00
N THR A 213 7.06 3.29 -14.93
CA THR A 213 7.82 2.96 -16.14
C THR A 213 7.18 1.79 -16.90
N ILE A 214 6.73 0.76 -16.19
CA ILE A 214 6.06 -0.39 -16.80
C ILE A 214 4.71 0.03 -17.42
N ALA A 215 3.93 0.85 -16.73
CA ALA A 215 2.65 1.36 -17.25
C ALA A 215 2.83 2.20 -18.52
N ALA A 216 3.97 2.90 -18.67
CA ALA A 216 4.35 3.61 -19.88
C ALA A 216 4.89 2.69 -21.00
N GLY A 217 4.86 1.37 -20.83
CA GLY A 217 5.34 0.39 -21.81
C GLY A 217 6.84 0.08 -21.74
N GLY A 218 7.53 0.59 -20.73
CA GLY A 218 8.95 0.32 -20.52
C GLY A 218 9.22 -1.11 -20.05
N SER A 219 10.40 -1.61 -20.37
CA SER A 219 10.89 -2.94 -19.94
C SER A 219 11.25 -2.96 -18.44
N LEU A 220 11.34 -4.16 -17.85
CA LEU A 220 11.83 -4.33 -16.48
C LEU A 220 13.26 -3.80 -16.28
N THR A 221 14.10 -3.82 -17.32
CA THR A 221 15.45 -3.29 -17.26
C THR A 221 15.43 -1.76 -17.19
N GLU A 222 14.64 -1.10 -18.04
CA GLU A 222 14.43 0.34 -18.00
C GLU A 222 13.81 0.77 -16.67
N ALA A 223 12.80 0.05 -16.19
CA ALA A 223 12.16 0.31 -14.89
C ALA A 223 13.14 0.18 -13.72
N ALA A 224 14.05 -0.83 -13.76
CA ALA A 224 15.07 -0.99 -12.75
C ALA A 224 16.03 0.23 -12.72
N HIS A 225 16.52 0.65 -13.88
CA HIS A 225 17.42 1.80 -13.99
C HIS A 225 16.73 3.11 -13.59
N ALA A 226 15.54 3.38 -14.11
CA ALA A 226 14.75 4.59 -13.79
C ALA A 226 14.44 4.70 -12.29
N ALA A 227 14.24 3.56 -11.62
CA ALA A 227 14.01 3.51 -10.18
C ALA A 227 15.31 3.41 -9.34
N GLY A 228 16.50 3.49 -9.94
CA GLY A 228 17.80 3.48 -9.26
C GLY A 228 18.21 2.09 -8.73
N PHE A 229 17.70 0.97 -9.30
CA PHE A 229 18.23 -0.36 -9.01
C PHE A 229 19.49 -0.62 -9.84
N SER A 230 20.43 -1.39 -9.27
CA SER A 230 21.70 -1.71 -9.96
C SER A 230 21.51 -2.65 -11.15
N SER A 231 20.41 -3.40 -11.21
CA SER A 231 20.07 -4.31 -12.31
C SER A 231 18.61 -4.75 -12.22
N SER A 232 18.07 -5.30 -13.30
CA SER A 232 16.76 -5.97 -13.32
C SER A 232 16.69 -7.19 -12.37
N ALA A 233 17.79 -7.90 -12.18
CA ALA A 233 17.89 -9.02 -11.21
C ALA A 233 17.75 -8.50 -9.76
N HIS A 234 18.38 -7.37 -9.42
CA HIS A 234 18.22 -6.73 -8.13
C HIS A 234 16.79 -6.24 -7.92
N LEU A 235 16.16 -5.65 -8.93
CA LEU A 235 14.73 -5.29 -8.89
C LEU A 235 13.89 -6.54 -8.62
N SER A 236 14.04 -7.62 -9.42
CA SER A 236 13.25 -8.84 -9.33
C SER A 236 13.35 -9.49 -7.95
N SER A 237 14.55 -9.62 -7.40
CA SER A 237 14.76 -10.19 -6.06
C SER A 237 14.13 -9.32 -4.96
N THR A 238 14.21 -8.00 -5.11
CA THR A 238 13.60 -7.05 -4.17
C THR A 238 12.07 -7.08 -4.27
N PHE A 239 11.53 -7.13 -5.47
CA PHE A 239 10.09 -7.23 -5.73
C PHE A 239 9.53 -8.51 -5.10
N LYS A 240 10.17 -9.67 -5.35
CA LYS A 240 9.76 -10.95 -4.76
C LYS A 240 9.77 -10.92 -3.22
N ARG A 241 10.79 -10.31 -2.63
CA ARG A 241 10.87 -10.16 -1.17
C ARG A 241 9.78 -9.27 -0.59
N MET A 242 9.27 -8.29 -1.38
CA MET A 242 8.22 -7.36 -0.94
C MET A 242 6.81 -7.87 -1.20
N PHE A 243 6.59 -8.62 -2.27
CA PHE A 243 5.24 -8.97 -2.75
C PHE A 243 5.00 -10.48 -2.87
N GLY A 244 6.01 -11.31 -2.60
CA GLY A 244 5.89 -12.77 -2.63
C GLY A 244 5.92 -13.41 -4.02
N LEU A 245 5.96 -12.62 -5.10
CA LEU A 245 6.10 -13.06 -6.48
C LEU A 245 7.08 -12.13 -7.23
N THR A 246 7.61 -12.55 -8.37
CA THR A 246 8.48 -11.68 -9.18
C THR A 246 7.66 -10.68 -10.00
N ALA A 247 8.29 -9.57 -10.40
CA ALA A 247 7.65 -8.63 -11.32
C ALA A 247 7.29 -9.29 -12.66
N SER A 248 8.13 -10.22 -13.14
CA SER A 248 7.85 -10.98 -14.36
C SER A 248 6.63 -11.89 -14.21
N ASP A 249 6.48 -12.58 -13.06
CA ASP A 249 5.31 -13.43 -12.80
C ASP A 249 4.04 -12.58 -12.79
N LEU A 250 4.08 -11.39 -12.16
CA LEU A 250 2.95 -10.45 -12.13
C LEU A 250 2.55 -10.01 -13.55
N LEU A 251 3.53 -9.62 -14.37
CA LEU A 251 3.28 -9.18 -15.74
C LEU A 251 2.79 -10.32 -16.64
N ALA A 252 3.24 -11.55 -16.41
CA ALA A 252 2.77 -12.73 -17.13
C ALA A 252 1.28 -13.03 -16.93
N LEU A 253 0.66 -12.48 -15.85
CA LEU A 253 -0.78 -12.55 -15.65
C LEU A 253 -1.58 -11.64 -16.59
N GLY A 254 -0.93 -10.82 -17.42
CA GLY A 254 -1.60 -9.84 -18.27
C GLY A 254 -2.19 -8.66 -17.49
N VAL A 255 -1.55 -8.28 -16.39
CA VAL A 255 -2.04 -7.20 -15.51
C VAL A 255 -2.10 -5.87 -16.26
N ALA A 256 -3.27 -5.20 -16.22
CA ALA A 256 -3.41 -3.80 -16.60
C ALA A 256 -2.93 -2.89 -15.47
N ILE A 257 -2.15 -1.87 -15.78
CA ILE A 257 -1.63 -0.91 -14.81
C ILE A 257 -2.17 0.47 -15.13
N ASP A 258 -3.02 0.99 -14.25
CA ASP A 258 -3.54 2.35 -14.31
C ASP A 258 -2.76 3.24 -13.33
N LEU A 259 -2.31 4.39 -13.79
CA LEU A 259 -1.64 5.37 -12.95
C LEU A 259 -2.67 6.36 -12.41
N SER A 260 -2.69 6.54 -11.09
CA SER A 260 -3.42 7.64 -10.46
C SER A 260 -2.48 8.85 -10.33
N GLU A 261 -2.95 10.00 -10.76
CA GLU A 261 -2.20 11.27 -10.68
C GLU A 261 -2.27 11.92 -9.30
N ASP A 262 -2.85 11.25 -8.29
CA ASP A 262 -3.03 11.82 -6.97
C ASP A 262 -1.73 12.34 -6.38
N ASN A 263 -1.56 13.63 -6.45
CA ASN A 263 -0.48 14.34 -5.80
C ASN A 263 -0.92 14.67 -4.37
N VAL A 264 -0.84 13.67 -3.48
CA VAL A 264 -1.21 13.80 -2.05
C VAL A 264 -0.60 15.04 -1.40
N LEU A 265 0.55 15.52 -1.89
CA LEU A 265 1.21 16.71 -1.36
C LEU A 265 0.72 18.02 -1.98
N SER A 266 -0.01 18.02 -3.09
CA SER A 266 -0.66 19.24 -3.59
C SER A 266 -1.80 19.70 -2.67
N GLU A 267 -2.48 18.76 -2.03
CA GLU A 267 -3.49 19.06 -1.02
C GLU A 267 -2.87 19.62 0.26
N CYS A 268 -1.60 19.31 0.55
CA CYS A 268 -0.89 19.79 1.73
C CYS A 268 -0.56 21.29 1.71
N THR A 269 -0.67 21.96 0.58
CA THR A 269 -0.33 23.38 0.45
C THR A 269 -1.49 24.33 0.77
N HIS A 270 -2.73 23.81 0.80
CA HIS A 270 -3.92 24.64 1.00
C HIS A 270 -4.31 24.90 2.47
N ASP A 271 -3.79 24.11 3.42
CA ASP A 271 -4.20 24.23 4.84
C ASP A 271 -3.30 25.18 5.65
N SER A 272 -2.37 25.92 5.01
CA SER A 272 -1.40 26.80 5.66
C SER A 272 -1.66 28.30 5.46
N GLN A 273 -2.84 28.71 4.99
CA GLN A 273 -3.22 30.12 5.05
C GLN A 273 -3.80 30.44 6.43
N PRO A 274 -3.15 31.30 7.24
CA PRO A 274 -3.78 31.83 8.44
C PRO A 274 -5.01 32.64 8.00
N GLN A 275 -6.17 32.28 8.53
CA GLN A 275 -7.34 33.18 8.47
C GLN A 275 -6.90 34.52 9.08
N VAL A 276 -6.71 35.50 8.23
CA VAL A 276 -6.58 36.90 8.67
C VAL A 276 -7.96 37.30 9.15
N ASP A 277 -8.07 37.34 10.46
CA ASP A 277 -9.23 37.83 11.18
C ASP A 277 -9.36 39.35 10.91
N THR A 278 -10.11 39.72 9.87
CA THR A 278 -10.50 41.11 9.60
C THR A 278 -11.71 41.48 10.44
N ALA A 279 -11.50 41.58 11.74
CA ALA A 279 -12.44 42.23 12.66
C ALA A 279 -11.75 43.38 13.38
N ARG A 280 -11.64 44.53 12.68
CA ARG A 280 -11.55 45.85 13.35
C ARG A 280 -12.00 46.95 12.38
N GLY A 281 -13.06 47.61 12.75
CA GLY A 281 -13.41 48.88 12.19
C GLY A 281 -14.90 49.20 12.23
N ALA A 282 -15.40 49.64 13.34
CA ALA A 282 -16.18 50.85 13.54
C ALA A 282 -16.75 50.87 14.95
#